data_d8548c2013eee768340ab6c7536c56a4
#
_entry.id   d8548c2013eee768340ab6c7536c56a4
#
_cell.length_a   1.000
_cell.length_b   1.000
_cell.length_c   1.000
_cell.angle_alpha   90.00
_cell.angle_beta   90.00
_cell.angle_gamma   90.00
#
_symmetry.space_group_name_H-M   'P 1'
#
loop_
_entity.id
_entity.type
_entity.pdbx_description
1 polymer ?
#
loop_
_entity_poly.entity_id
_entity_poly.type
_entity_poly.pdbx_seq_one_letter_code
_entity_poly.pdbx_strand_id
1 'polypeptide(L)'
;MRQRVLHLVQGLGLGGTEKAACLLACGLLRNGRFETAVWSPQDGPRAAALRDSGVTLFLGGDVATALLRFAPHIAHLHRAGWPQPELMRQVRAGLRFLPDGTRLPRIVETNVFGRHDPSPGGKFIDCTLFVSRFCARRFAAVENRQVAMPRYGVLYNPVDTDFFGAHSLAPERRDYARPVLGRISRPDKGKWSRLALDMLPHLARMRPDFRFDVVGGIPEAEDFVRESGLEAHVRFLAPVHSEGELAAFLDDVSVLAHANDTGESFGLVIAEAMAAGLPVVTHPCAGLKDNAQLELVEHGVTGLVAENAEDYAAAVAWLFAHPEEARRMGRAGREKAGRLYAVDVVVRQLEAVYGALLSGEQEYDAS
;
A
#
# COMPACT_ATOMS: atom_id res chain seq x y z
N MET A 1 -26.78 9.84 -16.68
CA MET A 1 -25.52 10.55 -16.33
C MET A 1 -24.62 9.58 -15.59
N ARG A 2 -23.30 9.66 -15.81
CA ARG A 2 -22.34 8.91 -14.98
C ARG A 2 -22.35 9.44 -13.56
N GLN A 3 -22.13 8.56 -12.59
CA GLN A 3 -21.96 8.94 -11.21
C GLN A 3 -20.57 9.55 -11.01
N ARG A 4 -20.42 10.53 -10.10
CA ARG A 4 -19.20 11.31 -9.89
C ARG A 4 -18.58 10.97 -8.55
N VAL A 5 -17.27 10.70 -8.54
CA VAL A 5 -16.49 10.42 -7.34
C VAL A 5 -15.37 11.44 -7.22
N LEU A 6 -15.29 12.13 -6.08
CA LEU A 6 -14.18 13.01 -5.74
C LEU A 6 -13.31 12.35 -4.67
N HIS A 7 -12.08 11.98 -5.04
CA HIS A 7 -11.08 11.51 -4.09
C HIS A 7 -10.39 12.71 -3.41
N LEU A 8 -10.29 12.66 -2.09
CA LEU A 8 -9.65 13.69 -1.27
C LEU A 8 -8.36 13.12 -0.67
N VAL A 9 -7.21 13.65 -1.07
CA VAL A 9 -5.87 13.23 -0.62
C VAL A 9 -5.09 14.43 -0.08
N GLN A 10 -4.17 14.21 0.87
CA GLN A 10 -3.41 15.29 1.50
C GLN A 10 -2.17 15.73 0.70
N GLY A 11 -1.83 15.02 -0.35
CA GLY A 11 -0.72 15.34 -1.25
C GLY A 11 -0.72 14.42 -2.47
N LEU A 12 0.14 14.71 -3.44
CA LEU A 12 0.39 13.87 -4.63
C LEU A 12 1.85 13.41 -4.69
N GLY A 13 2.44 13.18 -3.50
CA GLY A 13 3.79 12.66 -3.36
C GLY A 13 3.92 11.18 -3.73
N LEU A 14 5.11 10.61 -3.47
CA LEU A 14 5.43 9.21 -3.78
C LEU A 14 4.97 8.21 -2.70
N GLY A 15 4.25 8.66 -1.68
CA GLY A 15 3.73 7.83 -0.61
C GLY A 15 2.72 6.77 -1.07
N GLY A 16 2.53 5.74 -0.24
CA GLY A 16 1.65 4.62 -0.57
C GLY A 16 0.17 4.98 -0.61
N THR A 17 -0.27 5.90 0.26
CA THR A 17 -1.66 6.40 0.28
C THR A 17 -1.99 7.15 -1.01
N GLU A 18 -1.09 8.03 -1.43
CA GLU A 18 -1.19 8.80 -2.66
C GLU A 18 -1.19 7.88 -3.90
N LYS A 19 -0.31 6.87 -3.89
CA LYS A 19 -0.26 5.86 -4.96
C LYS A 19 -1.59 5.11 -5.08
N ALA A 20 -2.09 4.60 -3.97
CA ALA A 20 -3.35 3.87 -3.95
C ALA A 20 -4.53 4.72 -4.43
N ALA A 21 -4.64 5.96 -3.94
CA ALA A 21 -5.71 6.88 -4.35
C ALA A 21 -5.66 7.20 -5.86
N CYS A 22 -4.46 7.44 -6.42
CA CYS A 22 -4.28 7.68 -7.85
C CYS A 22 -4.68 6.45 -8.68
N LEU A 23 -4.22 5.26 -8.31
CA LEU A 23 -4.56 4.02 -9.02
C LEU A 23 -6.08 3.75 -8.98
N LEU A 24 -6.75 4.01 -7.85
CA LEU A 24 -8.21 3.89 -7.73
C LEU A 24 -8.93 4.90 -8.63
N ALA A 25 -8.52 6.17 -8.61
CA ALA A 25 -9.14 7.21 -9.43
C ALA A 25 -9.00 6.92 -10.93
N CYS A 26 -7.79 6.56 -11.38
CA CYS A 26 -7.54 6.20 -12.78
C CYS A 26 -8.31 4.93 -13.18
N GLY A 27 -8.34 3.92 -12.33
CA GLY A 27 -9.05 2.67 -12.60
C GLY A 27 -10.56 2.85 -12.71
N LEU A 28 -11.17 3.62 -11.80
CA LEU A 28 -12.60 3.96 -11.85
C LEU A 28 -12.96 4.71 -13.14
N LEU A 29 -12.12 5.67 -13.55
CA LEU A 29 -12.35 6.41 -14.79
C LEU A 29 -12.24 5.51 -16.02
N ARG A 30 -11.20 4.63 -16.04
CA ARG A 30 -10.99 3.66 -17.13
C ARG A 30 -12.15 2.69 -17.30
N ASN A 31 -12.75 2.22 -16.20
CA ASN A 31 -13.93 1.35 -16.24
C ASN A 31 -15.18 2.07 -16.78
N GLY A 32 -15.20 3.39 -16.78
CA GLY A 32 -16.23 4.19 -17.43
C GLY A 32 -17.58 4.30 -16.72
N ARG A 33 -17.75 3.66 -15.54
CA ARG A 33 -18.98 3.79 -14.74
C ARG A 33 -19.07 5.10 -13.99
N PHE A 34 -17.90 5.65 -13.60
CA PHE A 34 -17.78 6.88 -12.84
C PHE A 34 -16.98 7.94 -13.59
N GLU A 35 -17.35 9.20 -13.38
CA GLU A 35 -16.46 10.33 -13.59
C GLU A 35 -15.66 10.53 -12.31
N THR A 36 -14.35 10.70 -12.43
CA THR A 36 -13.48 10.81 -11.26
C THR A 36 -12.73 12.13 -11.24
N ALA A 37 -12.61 12.67 -10.04
CA ALA A 37 -11.77 13.82 -9.75
C ALA A 37 -10.90 13.51 -8.51
N VAL A 38 -9.78 14.20 -8.43
CA VAL A 38 -8.91 14.19 -7.24
C VAL A 38 -8.73 15.61 -6.77
N TRP A 39 -8.92 15.85 -5.49
CA TRP A 39 -8.52 17.08 -4.82
C TRP A 39 -7.29 16.83 -3.95
N SER A 40 -6.33 17.76 -4.03
CA SER A 40 -5.15 17.77 -3.16
C SER A 40 -4.74 19.20 -2.84
N PRO A 41 -4.42 19.54 -1.57
CA PRO A 41 -3.90 20.86 -1.22
C PRO A 41 -2.49 21.10 -1.76
N GLN A 42 -1.76 20.03 -2.11
CA GLN A 42 -0.38 20.07 -2.57
C GLN A 42 -0.22 19.33 -3.90
N ASP A 43 0.53 19.94 -4.82
CA ASP A 43 0.98 19.28 -6.04
C ASP A 43 2.06 18.23 -5.74
N GLY A 44 2.37 17.40 -6.73
CA GLY A 44 3.41 16.39 -6.59
C GLY A 44 3.57 15.52 -7.84
N PRO A 45 4.54 14.59 -7.82
CA PRO A 45 4.90 13.76 -8.98
C PRO A 45 3.73 13.00 -9.62
N ARG A 46 2.69 12.65 -8.84
CA ARG A 46 1.53 11.90 -9.33
C ARG A 46 0.51 12.73 -10.09
N ALA A 47 0.61 14.06 -10.03
CA ALA A 47 -0.32 14.95 -10.73
C ALA A 47 -0.27 14.78 -12.26
N ALA A 48 0.92 14.54 -12.82
CA ALA A 48 1.07 14.28 -14.25
C ALA A 48 0.29 13.03 -14.67
N ALA A 49 0.49 11.90 -13.99
CA ALA A 49 -0.19 10.64 -14.30
C ALA A 49 -1.72 10.75 -14.19
N LEU A 50 -2.24 11.52 -13.23
CA LEU A 50 -3.69 11.79 -13.11
C LEU A 50 -4.20 12.58 -14.32
N ARG A 51 -3.50 13.64 -14.74
CA ARG A 51 -3.89 14.45 -15.90
C ARG A 51 -3.83 13.64 -17.21
N ASP A 52 -2.77 12.88 -17.40
CA ASP A 52 -2.58 12.02 -18.59
C ASP A 52 -3.66 10.93 -18.69
N SER A 53 -4.17 10.47 -17.55
CA SER A 53 -5.29 9.52 -17.48
C SER A 53 -6.66 10.17 -17.70
N GLY A 54 -6.75 11.50 -17.79
CA GLY A 54 -8.00 12.24 -17.95
C GLY A 54 -8.79 12.46 -16.65
N VAL A 55 -8.20 12.19 -15.48
CA VAL A 55 -8.81 12.47 -14.18
C VAL A 55 -8.84 13.98 -13.94
N THR A 56 -10.01 14.51 -13.56
CA THR A 56 -10.14 15.93 -13.21
C THR A 56 -9.36 16.22 -11.94
N LEU A 57 -8.45 17.20 -11.98
CA LEU A 57 -7.57 17.51 -10.85
C LEU A 57 -7.84 18.92 -10.30
N PHE A 58 -8.12 18.98 -9.00
CA PHE A 58 -8.24 20.22 -8.22
C PHE A 58 -7.01 20.33 -7.32
N LEU A 59 -6.13 21.28 -7.62
CA LEU A 59 -4.90 21.54 -6.86
C LEU A 59 -5.02 22.84 -6.05
N GLY A 60 -4.64 22.78 -4.78
CA GLY A 60 -4.74 23.91 -3.87
C GLY A 60 -6.19 24.27 -3.54
N GLY A 61 -6.37 25.42 -2.89
CA GLY A 61 -7.69 25.89 -2.48
C GLY A 61 -8.34 25.01 -1.42
N ASP A 62 -9.59 25.30 -1.12
CA ASP A 62 -10.36 24.51 -0.15
C ASP A 62 -11.16 23.36 -0.81
N VAL A 63 -11.43 22.34 -0.02
CA VAL A 63 -12.23 21.19 -0.42
C VAL A 63 -13.66 21.61 -0.81
N ALA A 64 -14.21 22.64 -0.15
CA ALA A 64 -15.57 23.12 -0.41
C ALA A 64 -15.71 23.58 -1.87
N THR A 65 -14.73 24.30 -2.41
CA THR A 65 -14.72 24.72 -3.81
C THR A 65 -14.71 23.50 -4.76
N ALA A 66 -13.90 22.48 -4.48
CA ALA A 66 -13.87 21.27 -5.30
C ALA A 66 -15.20 20.51 -5.26
N LEU A 67 -15.82 20.38 -4.08
CA LEU A 67 -17.13 19.76 -3.89
C LEU A 67 -18.22 20.51 -4.69
N LEU A 68 -18.26 21.83 -4.60
CA LEU A 68 -19.23 22.66 -5.31
C LEU A 68 -19.07 22.55 -6.84
N ARG A 69 -17.85 22.66 -7.35
CA ARG A 69 -17.57 22.64 -8.79
C ARG A 69 -17.77 21.28 -9.42
N PHE A 70 -17.40 20.22 -8.73
CA PHE A 70 -17.53 18.85 -9.24
C PHE A 70 -18.88 18.23 -8.92
N ALA A 71 -19.54 18.65 -7.84
CA ALA A 71 -20.80 18.12 -7.33
C ALA A 71 -20.84 16.58 -7.30
N PRO A 72 -19.97 15.92 -6.53
CA PRO A 72 -19.81 14.47 -6.53
C PRO A 72 -21.04 13.78 -5.92
N HIS A 73 -21.28 12.52 -6.30
CA HIS A 73 -22.20 11.61 -5.62
C HIS A 73 -21.51 10.89 -4.46
N ILE A 74 -20.17 10.74 -4.54
CA ILE A 74 -19.31 10.19 -3.49
C ILE A 74 -18.12 11.12 -3.27
N ALA A 75 -17.85 11.46 -2.01
CA ALA A 75 -16.59 12.05 -1.58
C ALA A 75 -15.80 10.98 -0.83
N HIS A 76 -14.67 10.56 -1.40
CA HIS A 76 -13.83 9.50 -0.84
C HIS A 76 -12.55 10.06 -0.23
N LEU A 77 -12.45 10.03 1.09
CA LEU A 77 -11.32 10.52 1.85
C LEU A 77 -10.26 9.45 2.01
N HIS A 78 -9.01 9.76 1.68
CA HIS A 78 -7.87 8.88 1.95
C HIS A 78 -7.08 9.46 3.12
N ARG A 79 -7.21 8.83 4.30
CA ARG A 79 -6.61 9.36 5.53
C ARG A 79 -6.13 8.28 6.49
N ALA A 80 -5.39 8.72 7.49
CA ALA A 80 -4.79 7.83 8.48
C ALA A 80 -5.81 7.13 9.40
N GLY A 81 -7.00 7.72 9.57
CA GLY A 81 -8.06 7.21 10.44
C GLY A 81 -8.21 7.93 11.78
N TRP A 82 -7.27 8.80 12.16
CA TRP A 82 -7.45 9.68 13.32
C TRP A 82 -8.10 11.01 12.95
N PRO A 83 -8.53 11.83 13.95
CA PRO A 83 -9.23 13.08 13.71
C PRO A 83 -8.46 14.04 12.81
N GLN A 84 -9.14 14.57 11.79
CA GLN A 84 -8.68 15.65 10.93
C GLN A 84 -9.73 16.76 10.90
N PRO A 85 -9.85 17.55 11.98
CA PRO A 85 -10.98 18.47 12.17
C PRO A 85 -11.06 19.54 11.09
N GLU A 86 -9.93 20.02 10.59
CA GLU A 86 -9.89 21.03 9.53
C GLU A 86 -10.46 20.49 8.21
N LEU A 87 -9.98 19.34 7.74
CA LEU A 87 -10.50 18.69 6.54
C LEU A 87 -12.01 18.44 6.65
N MET A 88 -12.44 17.86 7.77
CA MET A 88 -13.86 17.55 7.97
C MET A 88 -14.72 18.80 8.08
N ARG A 89 -14.20 19.89 8.60
CA ARG A 89 -14.90 21.19 8.61
C ARG A 89 -15.09 21.73 7.21
N GLN A 90 -14.05 21.68 6.37
CA GLN A 90 -14.11 22.11 4.97
C GLN A 90 -15.08 21.24 4.15
N VAL A 91 -15.05 19.91 4.32
CA VAL A 91 -16.02 19.00 3.69
C VAL A 91 -17.44 19.41 4.07
N ARG A 92 -17.73 19.58 5.37
CA ARG A 92 -19.07 19.99 5.84
C ARG A 92 -19.49 21.36 5.31
N ALA A 93 -18.58 22.31 5.23
CA ALA A 93 -18.86 23.63 4.65
C ALA A 93 -19.27 23.48 3.19
N GLY A 94 -18.50 22.72 2.39
CA GLY A 94 -18.85 22.46 0.98
C GLY A 94 -20.23 21.81 0.81
N LEU A 95 -20.59 20.85 1.68
CA LEU A 95 -21.89 20.19 1.64
C LEU A 95 -23.06 21.14 1.90
N ARG A 96 -22.88 22.15 2.76
CA ARG A 96 -23.92 23.15 3.08
C ARG A 96 -24.21 24.13 1.95
N PHE A 97 -23.25 24.34 1.06
CA PHE A 97 -23.36 25.27 -0.07
C PHE A 97 -23.79 24.57 -1.37
N LEU A 98 -24.05 23.27 -1.34
CA LEU A 98 -24.64 22.60 -2.49
C LEU A 98 -26.02 23.19 -2.76
N PRO A 99 -26.45 23.35 -4.04
CA PRO A 99 -27.76 23.89 -4.38
C PRO A 99 -28.89 23.08 -3.73
N ASP A 100 -29.97 23.79 -3.36
CA ASP A 100 -31.17 23.14 -2.80
C ASP A 100 -31.69 22.05 -3.72
N GLY A 101 -32.09 20.92 -3.12
CA GLY A 101 -32.54 19.74 -3.86
C GLY A 101 -31.38 18.85 -4.39
N THR A 102 -30.12 19.25 -4.23
CA THR A 102 -28.98 18.38 -4.56
C THR A 102 -28.86 17.25 -3.54
N ARG A 103 -28.81 16.00 -4.01
CA ARG A 103 -28.53 14.87 -3.13
C ARG A 103 -27.13 15.03 -2.55
N LEU A 104 -27.01 15.00 -1.21
CA LEU A 104 -25.72 15.04 -0.55
C LEU A 104 -24.87 13.82 -0.93
N PRO A 105 -23.57 14.00 -1.19
CA PRO A 105 -22.69 12.88 -1.49
C PRO A 105 -22.57 11.93 -0.29
N ARG A 106 -22.39 10.65 -0.56
CA ARG A 106 -21.94 9.69 0.45
C ARG A 106 -20.47 9.95 0.77
N ILE A 107 -20.13 9.90 2.04
CA ILE A 107 -18.78 10.09 2.53
C ILE A 107 -18.15 8.74 2.79
N VAL A 108 -17.17 8.36 1.99
CA VAL A 108 -16.39 7.13 2.14
C VAL A 108 -15.00 7.47 2.66
N GLU A 109 -14.44 6.63 3.50
CA GLU A 109 -13.08 6.76 4.00
C GLU A 109 -12.26 5.52 3.68
N THR A 110 -11.09 5.68 3.05
CA THR A 110 -10.00 4.72 3.17
C THR A 110 -9.24 5.04 4.46
N ASN A 111 -9.31 4.12 5.43
CA ASN A 111 -8.67 4.26 6.74
C ASN A 111 -7.36 3.44 6.76
N VAL A 112 -6.23 4.12 6.60
CA VAL A 112 -4.93 3.48 6.36
C VAL A 112 -4.44 2.70 7.56
N PHE A 113 -4.62 3.22 8.79
CA PHE A 113 -4.06 2.59 9.99
C PHE A 113 -5.11 1.91 10.89
N GLY A 114 -6.34 1.73 10.43
CA GLY A 114 -7.38 1.10 11.25
C GLY A 114 -7.58 1.80 12.60
N ARG A 115 -7.59 3.12 12.62
CA ARG A 115 -7.82 3.93 13.82
C ARG A 115 -9.24 4.46 13.84
N HIS A 116 -9.75 4.70 15.04
CA HIS A 116 -11.07 5.32 15.20
C HIS A 116 -10.96 6.84 15.26
N ASP A 117 -11.84 7.52 14.51
CA ASP A 117 -12.07 8.97 14.66
C ASP A 117 -13.32 9.22 15.51
N PRO A 118 -13.18 9.46 16.83
CA PRO A 118 -14.30 9.71 17.73
C PRO A 118 -14.87 11.11 17.60
N SER A 119 -14.25 11.98 16.80
CA SER A 119 -14.64 13.37 16.63
C SER A 119 -16.04 13.51 16.00
N PRO A 120 -16.70 14.65 16.15
CA PRO A 120 -17.95 14.94 15.43
C PRO A 120 -17.81 14.78 13.90
N GLY A 121 -16.58 15.00 13.35
CA GLY A 121 -16.28 14.80 11.93
C GLY A 121 -16.39 13.32 11.52
N GLY A 122 -15.91 12.40 12.34
CA GLY A 122 -15.97 10.96 12.07
C GLY A 122 -17.40 10.40 11.96
N LYS A 123 -18.39 11.08 12.55
CA LYS A 123 -19.81 10.68 12.47
C LYS A 123 -20.43 10.88 11.10
N PHE A 124 -19.84 11.71 10.24
CA PHE A 124 -20.32 11.97 8.87
C PHE A 124 -19.83 10.97 7.84
N ILE A 125 -18.95 10.05 8.22
CA ILE A 125 -18.46 9.02 7.32
C ILE A 125 -19.54 7.94 7.19
N ASP A 126 -20.04 7.70 5.99
CA ASP A 126 -21.04 6.67 5.73
C ASP A 126 -20.43 5.27 5.71
N CYS A 127 -19.22 5.14 5.15
CA CYS A 127 -18.51 3.86 5.04
C CYS A 127 -17.00 4.05 5.26
N THR A 128 -16.40 3.21 6.10
CA THR A 128 -14.95 3.14 6.34
C THR A 128 -14.39 1.85 5.75
N LEU A 129 -13.39 1.98 4.88
CA LEU A 129 -12.69 0.88 4.21
C LEU A 129 -11.28 0.76 4.79
N PHE A 130 -10.99 -0.36 5.41
CA PHE A 130 -9.66 -0.68 5.93
C PHE A 130 -8.80 -1.27 4.83
N VAL A 131 -7.51 -0.92 4.81
CA VAL A 131 -6.57 -1.35 3.76
C VAL A 131 -6.09 -2.81 3.90
N SER A 132 -6.46 -3.49 4.98
CA SER A 132 -6.17 -4.91 5.22
C SER A 132 -7.16 -5.53 6.21
N ARG A 133 -7.27 -6.84 6.19
CA ARG A 133 -8.02 -7.59 7.22
C ARG A 133 -7.39 -7.44 8.60
N PHE A 134 -6.07 -7.27 8.66
CA PHE A 134 -5.37 -6.99 9.91
C PHE A 134 -5.88 -5.67 10.53
N CYS A 135 -5.91 -4.57 9.77
CA CYS A 135 -6.43 -3.29 10.25
C CYS A 135 -7.88 -3.38 10.69
N ALA A 136 -8.72 -4.09 9.95
CA ALA A 136 -10.12 -4.32 10.28
C ALA A 136 -10.29 -5.11 11.59
N ARG A 137 -9.56 -6.22 11.75
CA ARG A 137 -9.59 -7.03 12.98
C ARG A 137 -9.07 -6.26 14.19
N ARG A 138 -7.96 -5.52 14.04
CA ARG A 138 -7.44 -4.69 15.12
C ARG A 138 -8.43 -3.60 15.52
N PHE A 139 -9.05 -2.92 14.55
CA PHE A 139 -10.11 -1.95 14.82
C PHE A 139 -11.28 -2.59 15.59
N ALA A 140 -11.75 -3.74 15.13
CA ALA A 140 -12.83 -4.46 15.81
C ALA A 140 -12.50 -4.79 17.27
N ALA A 141 -11.27 -5.27 17.52
CA ALA A 141 -10.81 -5.66 18.85
C ALA A 141 -10.61 -4.44 19.79
N VAL A 142 -9.98 -3.37 19.28
CA VAL A 142 -9.66 -2.17 20.10
C VAL A 142 -10.92 -1.36 20.39
N GLU A 143 -11.81 -1.19 19.41
CA GLU A 143 -13.01 -0.35 19.51
C GLU A 143 -14.24 -1.15 20.00
N ASN A 144 -14.10 -2.45 20.20
CA ASN A 144 -15.21 -3.37 20.51
C ASN A 144 -16.39 -3.17 19.54
N ARG A 145 -16.11 -3.20 18.23
CA ARG A 145 -17.09 -2.95 17.16
C ARG A 145 -17.09 -4.10 16.16
N GLN A 146 -18.26 -4.41 15.65
CA GLN A 146 -18.36 -5.30 14.49
C GLN A 146 -17.94 -4.58 13.21
N VAL A 147 -17.08 -5.21 12.42
CA VAL A 147 -16.72 -4.74 11.07
C VAL A 147 -17.60 -5.46 10.07
N ALA A 148 -18.59 -4.75 9.57
CA ALA A 148 -19.54 -5.24 8.57
C ALA A 148 -20.03 -4.09 7.67
N MET A 149 -20.26 -4.41 6.41
CA MET A 149 -20.93 -3.48 5.48
C MET A 149 -22.37 -3.19 5.95
N PRO A 150 -22.94 -2.03 5.62
CA PRO A 150 -22.37 -0.97 4.79
C PRO A 150 -21.41 0.00 5.51
N ARG A 151 -21.26 -0.12 6.85
CA ARG A 151 -20.52 0.86 7.65
C ARG A 151 -19.01 0.64 7.62
N TYR A 152 -18.57 -0.61 7.61
CA TYR A 152 -17.17 -0.99 7.66
C TYR A 152 -16.88 -2.12 6.67
N GLY A 153 -15.78 -2.00 5.93
CA GLY A 153 -15.34 -3.04 4.99
C GLY A 153 -13.82 -3.09 4.88
N VAL A 154 -13.34 -4.04 4.09
CA VAL A 154 -11.93 -4.15 3.71
C VAL A 154 -11.82 -3.88 2.21
N LEU A 155 -10.93 -2.96 1.86
CA LEU A 155 -10.52 -2.71 0.48
C LEU A 155 -9.00 -2.64 0.47
N TYR A 156 -8.35 -3.63 -0.11
CA TYR A 156 -6.89 -3.64 -0.23
C TYR A 156 -6.38 -2.47 -1.07
N ASN A 157 -5.17 -2.01 -0.79
CA ASN A 157 -4.53 -1.06 -1.69
C ASN A 157 -4.25 -1.72 -3.04
N PRO A 158 -4.56 -1.05 -4.16
CA PRO A 158 -4.30 -1.59 -5.49
C PRO A 158 -2.81 -1.59 -5.83
N VAL A 159 -2.40 -2.58 -6.63
CA VAL A 159 -1.08 -2.69 -7.23
C VAL A 159 -1.27 -2.80 -8.74
N ASP A 160 -0.46 -2.07 -9.51
CA ASP A 160 -0.46 -2.16 -10.97
C ASP A 160 0.25 -3.44 -11.42
N THR A 161 -0.46 -4.57 -11.29
CA THR A 161 0.07 -5.89 -11.65
C THR A 161 0.32 -6.05 -13.14
N ASP A 162 -0.39 -5.29 -13.99
CA ASP A 162 -0.21 -5.30 -15.42
C ASP A 162 1.12 -4.61 -15.79
N PHE A 163 1.42 -3.49 -15.10
CA PHE A 163 2.71 -2.82 -15.24
C PHE A 163 3.87 -3.76 -14.88
N PHE A 164 3.85 -4.38 -13.69
CA PHE A 164 4.89 -5.34 -13.29
C PHE A 164 4.89 -6.57 -14.19
N GLY A 165 3.75 -7.00 -14.70
CA GLY A 165 3.64 -8.07 -15.68
C GLY A 165 4.38 -7.80 -16.97
N ALA A 166 4.36 -6.55 -17.43
CA ALA A 166 4.98 -6.11 -18.68
C ALA A 166 6.45 -5.70 -18.53
N HIS A 167 6.84 -5.15 -17.37
CA HIS A 167 8.13 -4.49 -17.18
C HIS A 167 9.06 -5.21 -16.20
N SER A 168 8.62 -6.28 -15.52
CA SER A 168 9.48 -7.11 -14.68
C SER A 168 9.71 -8.49 -15.29
N LEU A 169 10.84 -9.10 -14.94
CA LEU A 169 11.15 -10.47 -15.34
C LEU A 169 10.06 -11.44 -14.85
N ALA A 170 9.57 -12.27 -15.75
CA ALA A 170 8.72 -13.38 -15.35
C ALA A 170 9.47 -14.33 -14.41
N PRO A 171 8.80 -15.01 -13.45
CA PRO A 171 9.45 -15.94 -12.53
C PRO A 171 10.29 -17.01 -13.22
N GLU A 172 9.90 -17.45 -14.41
CA GLU A 172 10.59 -18.47 -15.22
C GLU A 172 11.93 -17.97 -15.78
N ARG A 173 12.10 -16.66 -15.92
CA ARG A 173 13.28 -16.01 -16.50
C ARG A 173 14.22 -15.41 -15.45
N ARG A 174 13.77 -15.38 -14.18
CA ARG A 174 14.50 -14.79 -13.06
C ARG A 174 15.52 -15.79 -12.50
N ASP A 175 16.73 -15.32 -12.25
CA ASP A 175 17.78 -16.10 -11.59
C ASP A 175 17.69 -15.96 -10.07
N TYR A 176 17.01 -16.89 -9.42
CA TYR A 176 16.88 -16.94 -7.97
C TYR A 176 18.10 -17.51 -7.25
N ALA A 177 19.05 -18.14 -7.97
CA ALA A 177 20.29 -18.63 -7.38
C ALA A 177 21.30 -17.49 -7.12
N ARG A 178 21.13 -16.34 -7.79
CA ARG A 178 21.95 -15.16 -7.56
C ARG A 178 21.75 -14.63 -6.14
N PRO A 179 22.79 -14.56 -5.29
CA PRO A 179 22.62 -14.23 -3.87
C PRO A 179 22.47 -12.71 -3.65
N VAL A 180 21.45 -12.13 -4.22
CA VAL A 180 21.16 -10.69 -4.13
C VAL A 180 19.87 -10.46 -3.37
N LEU A 181 20.03 -9.92 -2.18
CA LEU A 181 18.93 -9.47 -1.34
C LEU A 181 18.62 -8.01 -1.64
N GLY A 182 17.34 -7.65 -1.74
CA GLY A 182 16.91 -6.27 -1.93
C GLY A 182 16.11 -5.73 -0.75
N ARG A 183 16.27 -4.45 -0.46
CA ARG A 183 15.41 -3.70 0.45
C ARG A 183 15.08 -2.35 -0.16
N ILE A 184 13.81 -1.95 -0.09
CA ILE A 184 13.38 -0.63 -0.50
C ILE A 184 12.39 -0.04 0.49
N SER A 185 12.67 1.16 0.97
CA SER A 185 11.81 1.94 1.85
C SER A 185 12.12 3.43 1.71
N ARG A 186 11.33 4.30 2.34
CA ARG A 186 11.75 5.68 2.56
C ARG A 186 12.92 5.70 3.55
N PRO A 187 13.82 6.69 3.46
CA PRO A 187 14.94 6.87 4.42
C PRO A 187 14.42 7.43 5.75
N ASP A 188 13.62 6.64 6.46
CA ASP A 188 12.91 6.97 7.69
C ASP A 188 13.20 5.90 8.73
N LYS A 189 13.64 6.30 9.93
CA LYS A 189 13.94 5.38 11.04
C LYS A 189 12.78 4.45 11.37
N GLY A 190 11.52 4.94 11.29
CA GLY A 190 10.32 4.13 11.50
C GLY A 190 10.11 3.03 10.48
N LYS A 191 10.76 3.13 9.31
CA LYS A 191 10.77 2.12 8.25
C LYS A 191 11.94 1.15 8.36
N TRP A 192 12.76 1.25 9.39
CA TRP A 192 13.86 0.34 9.68
C TRP A 192 13.58 -0.47 10.94
N SER A 193 14.06 -1.70 10.94
CA SER A 193 14.16 -2.55 12.13
C SER A 193 15.62 -2.91 12.38
N ARG A 194 16.00 -2.99 13.62
CA ARG A 194 17.31 -3.51 14.02
C ARG A 194 17.54 -4.91 13.44
N LEU A 195 16.48 -5.70 13.31
CA LEU A 195 16.52 -7.03 12.71
C LEU A 195 17.09 -7.03 11.29
N ALA A 196 16.81 -5.98 10.48
CA ALA A 196 17.38 -5.84 9.14
C ALA A 196 18.90 -5.68 9.12
N LEU A 197 19.48 -5.22 10.19
CA LEU A 197 20.91 -5.05 10.36
C LEU A 197 21.55 -6.25 11.08
N ASP A 198 20.96 -6.68 12.18
CA ASP A 198 21.49 -7.78 13.01
C ASP A 198 21.53 -9.12 12.26
N MET A 199 20.71 -9.31 11.22
CA MET A 199 20.77 -10.50 10.37
C MET A 199 22.03 -10.56 9.48
N LEU A 200 22.66 -9.40 9.15
CA LEU A 200 23.75 -9.33 8.19
C LEU A 200 25.00 -10.11 8.61
N PRO A 201 25.51 -10.03 9.86
CA PRO A 201 26.64 -10.86 10.29
C PRO A 201 26.34 -12.35 10.27
N HIS A 202 25.08 -12.77 10.50
CA HIS A 202 24.68 -14.17 10.39
C HIS A 202 24.65 -14.60 8.92
N LEU A 203 24.09 -13.78 8.03
CA LEU A 203 24.03 -14.05 6.60
C LEU A 203 25.43 -14.12 5.98
N ALA A 204 26.36 -13.23 6.36
CA ALA A 204 27.72 -13.24 5.87
C ALA A 204 28.48 -14.54 6.22
N ARG A 205 28.20 -15.14 7.37
CA ARG A 205 28.78 -16.44 7.75
C ARG A 205 28.19 -17.60 6.94
N MET A 206 26.90 -17.55 6.60
CA MET A 206 26.20 -18.60 5.87
C MET A 206 26.44 -18.50 4.35
N ARG A 207 26.51 -17.28 3.82
CA ARG A 207 26.65 -16.95 2.39
C ARG A 207 27.62 -15.79 2.21
N PRO A 208 28.95 -16.05 2.22
CA PRO A 208 29.97 -15.01 2.08
C PRO A 208 29.93 -14.27 0.74
N ASP A 209 29.20 -14.79 -0.23
CA ASP A 209 29.02 -14.25 -1.58
C ASP A 209 27.75 -13.38 -1.73
N PHE A 210 26.98 -13.16 -0.66
CA PHE A 210 25.75 -12.38 -0.75
C PHE A 210 26.01 -10.89 -1.02
N ARG A 211 25.04 -10.26 -1.66
CA ARG A 211 24.94 -8.81 -1.82
C ARG A 211 23.59 -8.31 -1.29
N PHE A 212 23.60 -7.22 -0.58
CA PHE A 212 22.39 -6.54 -0.10
C PHE A 212 22.28 -5.15 -0.69
N ASP A 213 21.30 -4.97 -1.58
CA ASP A 213 21.01 -3.71 -2.27
C ASP A 213 19.90 -2.97 -1.51
N VAL A 214 20.21 -1.77 -1.03
CA VAL A 214 19.36 -1.00 -0.13
C VAL A 214 18.98 0.34 -0.76
N VAL A 215 17.70 0.53 -1.05
CA VAL A 215 17.13 1.83 -1.37
C VAL A 215 16.47 2.41 -0.12
N GLY A 216 16.80 3.66 0.23
CA GLY A 216 16.31 4.32 1.43
C GLY A 216 17.12 3.99 2.67
N GLY A 217 18.46 4.00 2.55
CA GLY A 217 19.39 3.90 3.65
C GLY A 217 19.20 5.03 4.67
N ILE A 218 19.62 4.78 5.90
CA ILE A 218 19.66 5.77 6.98
C ILE A 218 21.08 5.78 7.57
N PRO A 219 21.55 6.91 8.13
CA PRO A 219 22.90 7.01 8.68
C PRO A 219 23.25 5.89 9.65
N GLU A 220 22.33 5.50 10.51
CA GLU A 220 22.52 4.42 11.48
C GLU A 220 22.76 3.05 10.82
N ALA A 221 22.17 2.82 9.65
CA ALA A 221 22.41 1.59 8.88
C ALA A 221 23.78 1.61 8.20
N GLU A 222 24.19 2.77 7.67
CA GLU A 222 25.51 2.95 7.06
C GLU A 222 26.63 2.80 8.12
N ASP A 223 26.44 3.41 9.29
CA ASP A 223 27.37 3.29 10.43
C ASP A 223 27.50 1.83 10.87
N PHE A 224 26.37 1.12 11.04
CA PHE A 224 26.39 -0.30 11.41
C PHE A 224 27.15 -1.17 10.40
N VAL A 225 26.92 -0.96 9.09
CA VAL A 225 27.61 -1.71 8.04
C VAL A 225 29.12 -1.49 8.11
N ARG A 226 29.57 -0.24 8.29
CA ARG A 226 30.99 0.12 8.44
C ARG A 226 31.60 -0.48 9.71
N GLU A 227 30.95 -0.34 10.85
CA GLU A 227 31.43 -0.84 12.14
C GLU A 227 31.52 -2.38 12.17
N SER A 228 30.65 -3.05 11.40
CA SER A 228 30.62 -4.51 11.27
C SER A 228 31.54 -5.07 10.17
N GLY A 229 32.22 -4.19 9.40
CA GLY A 229 33.09 -4.61 8.28
C GLY A 229 32.33 -5.27 7.13
N LEU A 230 31.10 -4.82 6.87
CA LEU A 230 30.20 -5.44 5.86
C LEU A 230 30.04 -4.61 4.58
N GLU A 231 30.92 -3.61 4.35
CA GLU A 231 30.85 -2.70 3.19
C GLU A 231 30.99 -3.44 1.86
N ALA A 232 31.67 -4.56 1.84
CA ALA A 232 31.79 -5.40 0.64
C ALA A 232 30.48 -6.09 0.25
N HIS A 233 29.53 -6.21 1.20
CA HIS A 233 28.27 -6.91 1.01
C HIS A 233 27.07 -5.98 0.80
N VAL A 234 27.12 -4.76 1.32
CA VAL A 234 25.95 -3.85 1.35
C VAL A 234 26.19 -2.66 0.43
N ARG A 235 25.21 -2.40 -0.43
CA ARG A 235 25.22 -1.22 -1.31
C ARG A 235 24.02 -0.35 -1.00
N PHE A 236 24.26 0.90 -0.62
CA PHE A 236 23.21 1.92 -0.51
C PHE A 236 23.01 2.57 -1.89
N LEU A 237 21.80 2.47 -2.42
CA LEU A 237 21.46 2.93 -3.75
C LEU A 237 20.69 4.25 -3.69
N ALA A 238 20.70 4.98 -4.81
CA ALA A 238 19.91 6.19 -4.97
C ALA A 238 18.40 5.92 -4.79
N PRO A 239 17.63 6.93 -4.35
CA PRO A 239 16.18 6.81 -4.28
C PRO A 239 15.55 6.44 -5.63
N VAL A 240 14.50 5.64 -5.57
CA VAL A 240 13.67 5.27 -6.72
C VAL A 240 12.53 6.29 -6.86
N HIS A 241 12.36 6.86 -8.04
CA HIS A 241 11.41 7.95 -8.30
C HIS A 241 10.29 7.57 -9.28
N SER A 242 10.39 6.41 -9.93
CA SER A 242 9.41 5.94 -10.90
C SER A 242 9.10 4.45 -10.74
N GLU A 243 7.95 4.04 -11.29
CA GLU A 243 7.56 2.62 -11.32
C GLU A 243 8.56 1.79 -12.17
N GLY A 244 9.13 2.38 -13.22
CA GLY A 244 10.16 1.74 -14.05
C GLY A 244 11.45 1.48 -13.29
N GLU A 245 11.92 2.45 -12.50
CA GLU A 245 13.09 2.27 -11.62
C GLU A 245 12.81 1.22 -10.53
N LEU A 246 11.57 1.20 -9.99
CA LEU A 246 11.18 0.16 -9.03
C LEU A 246 11.21 -1.24 -9.67
N ALA A 247 10.64 -1.39 -10.86
CA ALA A 247 10.67 -2.65 -11.59
C ALA A 247 12.10 -3.12 -11.88
N ALA A 248 12.96 -2.21 -12.34
CA ALA A 248 14.39 -2.49 -12.58
C ALA A 248 15.11 -2.92 -11.29
N PHE A 249 14.88 -2.23 -10.17
CA PHE A 249 15.43 -2.63 -8.87
C PHE A 249 14.96 -4.04 -8.48
N LEU A 250 13.65 -4.33 -8.61
CA LEU A 250 13.10 -5.64 -8.29
C LEU A 250 13.61 -6.75 -9.22
N ASP A 251 14.04 -6.41 -10.44
CA ASP A 251 14.65 -7.37 -11.35
C ASP A 251 16.13 -7.65 -11.04
N ASP A 252 16.79 -6.72 -10.36
CA ASP A 252 18.19 -6.89 -9.94
C ASP A 252 18.36 -7.73 -8.68
N VAL A 253 17.28 -8.06 -7.96
CA VAL A 253 17.31 -8.81 -6.70
C VAL A 253 16.60 -10.16 -6.84
N SER A 254 16.97 -11.13 -6.01
CA SER A 254 16.41 -12.49 -6.02
C SER A 254 15.39 -12.69 -4.89
N VAL A 255 15.52 -11.92 -3.80
CA VAL A 255 14.67 -11.98 -2.61
C VAL A 255 14.45 -10.54 -2.11
N LEU A 256 13.22 -10.20 -1.73
CA LEU A 256 12.96 -8.94 -1.02
C LEU A 256 13.04 -9.16 0.49
N ALA A 257 13.89 -8.39 1.17
CA ALA A 257 13.93 -8.29 2.63
C ALA A 257 13.01 -7.16 3.10
N HIS A 258 12.00 -7.51 3.87
CA HIS A 258 11.12 -6.53 4.50
C HIS A 258 11.21 -6.64 6.03
N ALA A 259 11.82 -5.65 6.65
CA ALA A 259 11.88 -5.55 8.11
C ALA A 259 11.77 -4.08 8.55
N ASN A 260 10.73 -3.76 9.32
CA ASN A 260 10.55 -2.47 9.96
C ASN A 260 9.94 -2.63 11.35
N ASP A 261 10.19 -1.66 12.24
CA ASP A 261 9.74 -1.75 13.63
C ASP A 261 8.27 -1.36 13.83
N THR A 262 7.67 -0.69 12.86
CA THR A 262 6.27 -0.24 12.93
C THR A 262 5.29 -1.27 12.36
N GLY A 263 5.80 -2.24 11.60
CA GLY A 263 5.00 -3.13 10.78
C GLY A 263 4.34 -2.41 9.60
N GLU A 264 3.46 -3.11 8.90
CA GLU A 264 2.71 -2.54 7.77
C GLU A 264 1.21 -2.63 8.01
N SER A 265 0.51 -1.54 7.69
CA SER A 265 -0.95 -1.54 7.63
C SER A 265 -1.49 -2.23 6.37
N PHE A 266 -0.69 -2.24 5.30
CA PHE A 266 -0.86 -3.08 4.12
C PHE A 266 0.50 -3.64 3.66
N GLY A 267 1.43 -2.78 3.21
CA GLY A 267 2.75 -3.16 2.69
C GLY A 267 2.80 -3.16 1.17
N LEU A 268 2.62 -1.97 0.55
CA LEU A 268 2.65 -1.84 -0.91
C LEU A 268 3.92 -2.42 -1.52
N VAL A 269 5.08 -2.16 -0.94
CA VAL A 269 6.36 -2.66 -1.44
C VAL A 269 6.43 -4.20 -1.46
N ILE A 270 5.79 -4.85 -0.49
CA ILE A 270 5.67 -6.32 -0.46
C ILE A 270 4.78 -6.78 -1.62
N ALA A 271 3.61 -6.15 -1.79
CA ALA A 271 2.67 -6.51 -2.84
C ALA A 271 3.25 -6.25 -4.25
N GLU A 272 4.03 -5.19 -4.42
CA GLU A 272 4.77 -4.87 -5.65
C GLU A 272 5.86 -5.91 -5.96
N ALA A 273 6.65 -6.31 -4.96
CA ALA A 273 7.63 -7.39 -5.10
C ALA A 273 6.96 -8.73 -5.46
N MET A 274 5.82 -9.02 -4.83
CA MET A 274 5.01 -10.19 -5.19
C MET A 274 4.51 -10.11 -6.63
N ALA A 275 4.01 -8.94 -7.07
CA ALA A 275 3.59 -8.73 -8.46
C ALA A 275 4.75 -8.90 -9.46
N ALA A 276 5.96 -8.49 -9.07
CA ALA A 276 7.19 -8.73 -9.82
C ALA A 276 7.70 -10.19 -9.74
N GLY A 277 7.06 -11.05 -8.95
CA GLY A 277 7.41 -12.47 -8.83
C GLY A 277 8.57 -12.76 -7.86
N LEU A 278 8.83 -11.89 -6.89
CA LEU A 278 9.86 -12.11 -5.87
C LEU A 278 9.29 -12.81 -4.63
N PRO A 279 10.00 -13.80 -4.05
CA PRO A 279 9.74 -14.23 -2.69
C PRO A 279 10.14 -13.13 -1.71
N VAL A 280 9.38 -13.00 -0.63
CA VAL A 280 9.60 -11.99 0.40
C VAL A 280 9.95 -12.64 1.72
N VAL A 281 10.98 -12.15 2.40
CA VAL A 281 11.24 -12.48 3.82
C VAL A 281 10.78 -11.31 4.67
N THR A 282 9.94 -11.61 5.68
CA THR A 282 9.41 -10.60 6.62
C THR A 282 9.41 -11.13 8.05
N HIS A 283 8.95 -10.30 8.99
CA HIS A 283 8.88 -10.67 10.41
C HIS A 283 7.60 -10.12 11.07
N PRO A 284 7.12 -10.72 12.18
CA PRO A 284 6.06 -10.17 12.98
C PRO A 284 6.55 -8.97 13.81
N CYS A 285 5.67 -8.02 14.06
CA CYS A 285 5.88 -6.93 15.01
C CYS A 285 5.10 -7.18 16.30
N ALA A 286 5.70 -6.87 17.44
CA ALA A 286 5.09 -7.12 18.74
C ALA A 286 4.00 -6.10 19.12
N GLY A 287 3.07 -6.52 19.95
CA GLY A 287 2.03 -5.67 20.54
C GLY A 287 0.97 -5.23 19.55
N LEU A 288 0.56 -3.95 19.64
CA LEU A 288 -0.47 -3.34 18.79
C LEU A 288 0.10 -2.70 17.50
N LYS A 289 1.34 -3.01 17.15
CA LYS A 289 1.95 -2.56 15.90
C LYS A 289 1.25 -3.20 14.69
N ASP A 290 1.43 -2.59 13.53
CA ASP A 290 0.84 -3.12 12.31
C ASP A 290 1.48 -4.45 11.91
N ASN A 291 0.68 -5.38 11.39
CA ASN A 291 1.12 -6.73 11.02
C ASN A 291 0.47 -7.25 9.74
N ALA A 292 0.01 -6.38 8.84
CA ALA A 292 -0.57 -6.81 7.58
C ALA A 292 0.46 -7.44 6.63
N GLN A 293 1.77 -7.23 6.85
CA GLN A 293 2.81 -7.98 6.13
C GLN A 293 2.66 -9.51 6.28
N LEU A 294 2.12 -9.98 7.42
CA LEU A 294 1.84 -11.41 7.64
C LEU A 294 0.58 -11.90 6.90
N GLU A 295 -0.27 -10.97 6.45
CA GLU A 295 -1.40 -11.29 5.58
C GLU A 295 -0.95 -11.40 4.12
N LEU A 296 0.03 -10.61 3.71
CA LEU A 296 0.60 -10.65 2.36
C LEU A 296 1.53 -11.86 2.20
N VAL A 297 2.46 -12.03 3.14
CA VAL A 297 3.48 -13.10 3.10
C VAL A 297 2.97 -14.31 3.88
N GLU A 298 2.55 -15.33 3.16
CA GLU A 298 2.19 -16.65 3.71
C GLU A 298 3.46 -17.49 3.79
N HIS A 299 3.85 -17.85 5.04
CA HIS A 299 5.07 -18.61 5.30
C HIS A 299 5.10 -19.95 4.52
N GLY A 300 6.18 -20.17 3.77
CA GLY A 300 6.36 -21.36 2.92
C GLY A 300 5.53 -21.36 1.64
N VAL A 301 4.68 -20.35 1.40
CA VAL A 301 3.83 -20.25 0.20
C VAL A 301 4.26 -19.11 -0.71
N THR A 302 4.24 -17.86 -0.20
CA THR A 302 4.60 -16.67 -0.98
C THR A 302 5.90 -16.02 -0.51
N GLY A 303 6.53 -16.59 0.52
CA GLY A 303 7.74 -16.11 1.13
C GLY A 303 7.97 -16.76 2.47
N LEU A 304 8.87 -16.21 3.29
CA LEU A 304 9.20 -16.72 4.61
C LEU A 304 8.98 -15.66 5.69
N VAL A 305 8.54 -16.09 6.86
CA VAL A 305 8.39 -15.26 8.05
C VAL A 305 9.40 -15.74 9.08
N ALA A 306 10.22 -14.83 9.59
CA ALA A 306 11.27 -15.11 10.57
C ALA A 306 11.08 -14.23 11.82
N GLU A 307 11.36 -14.75 13.01
CA GLU A 307 11.06 -14.05 14.26
C GLU A 307 12.27 -13.31 14.85
N ASN A 308 13.48 -13.72 14.49
CA ASN A 308 14.74 -13.14 14.99
C ASN A 308 15.79 -13.02 13.86
N ALA A 309 16.92 -12.42 14.15
CA ALA A 309 17.97 -12.13 13.18
C ALA A 309 18.62 -13.38 12.57
N GLU A 310 18.83 -14.42 13.37
CA GLU A 310 19.42 -15.67 12.92
C GLU A 310 18.47 -16.43 11.99
N ASP A 311 17.19 -16.55 12.38
CA ASP A 311 16.15 -17.16 11.55
C ASP A 311 15.93 -16.38 10.25
N TYR A 312 16.04 -15.02 10.30
CA TYR A 312 15.92 -14.20 9.11
C TYR A 312 17.07 -14.44 8.14
N ALA A 313 18.29 -14.47 8.64
CA ALA A 313 19.46 -14.80 7.84
C ALA A 313 19.38 -16.23 7.26
N ALA A 314 18.94 -17.20 8.07
CA ALA A 314 18.75 -18.58 7.62
C ALA A 314 17.67 -18.69 6.53
N ALA A 315 16.55 -17.96 6.66
CA ALA A 315 15.50 -17.91 5.65
C ALA A 315 16.02 -17.35 4.30
N VAL A 316 16.79 -16.27 4.33
CA VAL A 316 17.42 -15.68 3.14
C VAL A 316 18.43 -16.64 2.52
N ALA A 317 19.34 -17.21 3.32
CA ALA A 317 20.34 -18.16 2.86
C ALA A 317 19.69 -19.43 2.25
N TRP A 318 18.59 -19.87 2.85
CA TRP A 318 17.83 -21.01 2.35
C TRP A 318 17.21 -20.73 0.97
N LEU A 319 16.61 -19.55 0.75
CA LEU A 319 16.06 -19.17 -0.54
C LEU A 319 17.12 -19.11 -1.63
N PHE A 320 18.32 -18.60 -1.33
CA PHE A 320 19.45 -18.60 -2.28
C PHE A 320 19.96 -20.02 -2.60
N ALA A 321 19.89 -20.92 -1.65
CA ALA A 321 20.30 -22.32 -1.83
C ALA A 321 19.24 -23.19 -2.54
N HIS A 322 17.97 -22.73 -2.57
CA HIS A 322 16.85 -23.47 -3.13
C HIS A 322 16.10 -22.64 -4.18
N PRO A 323 16.72 -22.33 -5.33
CA PRO A 323 16.15 -21.40 -6.34
C PRO A 323 14.80 -21.86 -6.89
N GLU A 324 14.53 -23.17 -6.95
CA GLU A 324 13.25 -23.70 -7.40
C GLU A 324 12.12 -23.39 -6.39
N GLU A 325 12.42 -23.47 -5.10
CA GLU A 325 11.46 -23.08 -4.05
C GLU A 325 11.25 -21.56 -4.03
N ALA A 326 12.31 -20.78 -4.20
CA ALA A 326 12.22 -19.32 -4.35
C ALA A 326 11.35 -18.96 -5.56
N ARG A 327 11.52 -19.64 -6.71
CA ARG A 327 10.70 -19.48 -7.91
C ARG A 327 9.24 -19.85 -7.65
N ARG A 328 9.00 -20.97 -6.96
CA ARG A 328 7.65 -21.42 -6.59
C ARG A 328 6.95 -20.36 -5.73
N MET A 329 7.63 -19.83 -4.72
CA MET A 329 7.10 -18.78 -3.84
C MET A 329 6.87 -17.47 -4.59
N GLY A 330 7.80 -17.07 -5.46
CA GLY A 330 7.65 -15.88 -6.31
C GLY A 330 6.45 -15.99 -7.26
N ARG A 331 6.22 -17.16 -7.86
CA ARG A 331 5.04 -17.44 -8.70
C ARG A 331 3.75 -17.35 -7.88
N ALA A 332 3.69 -18.02 -6.74
CA ALA A 332 2.53 -17.96 -5.85
C ALA A 332 2.24 -16.54 -5.35
N GLY A 333 3.30 -15.75 -5.06
CA GLY A 333 3.20 -14.34 -4.73
C GLY A 333 2.56 -13.53 -5.86
N ARG A 334 3.03 -13.71 -7.10
CA ARG A 334 2.49 -13.02 -8.27
C ARG A 334 1.03 -13.37 -8.54
N GLU A 335 0.66 -14.65 -8.42
CA GLU A 335 -0.73 -15.10 -8.54
C GLU A 335 -1.63 -14.48 -7.46
N LYS A 336 -1.17 -14.45 -6.20
CA LYS A 336 -1.90 -13.81 -5.10
C LYS A 336 -2.08 -12.32 -5.34
N ALA A 337 -1.01 -11.61 -5.77
CA ALA A 337 -1.09 -10.18 -6.08
C ALA A 337 -2.11 -9.91 -7.21
N GLY A 338 -2.08 -10.66 -8.29
CA GLY A 338 -3.05 -10.56 -9.39
C GLY A 338 -4.49 -10.83 -8.96
N ARG A 339 -4.70 -11.83 -8.12
CA ARG A 339 -6.03 -12.22 -7.66
C ARG A 339 -6.66 -11.25 -6.66
N LEU A 340 -5.87 -10.64 -5.78
CA LEU A 340 -6.38 -9.85 -4.65
C LEU A 340 -6.09 -8.35 -4.73
N TYR A 341 -4.97 -7.96 -5.33
CA TYR A 341 -4.44 -6.60 -5.25
C TYR A 341 -4.38 -5.90 -6.61
N ALA A 342 -4.64 -6.59 -7.72
CA ALA A 342 -4.66 -5.96 -9.04
C ALA A 342 -5.64 -4.78 -9.08
N VAL A 343 -5.25 -3.70 -9.76
CA VAL A 343 -6.07 -2.47 -9.86
C VAL A 343 -7.51 -2.81 -10.26
N ASP A 344 -7.69 -3.63 -11.28
CA ASP A 344 -9.02 -3.97 -11.79
C ASP A 344 -9.87 -4.77 -10.79
N VAL A 345 -9.23 -5.62 -9.98
CA VAL A 345 -9.92 -6.38 -8.92
C VAL A 345 -10.39 -5.45 -7.82
N VAL A 346 -9.49 -4.60 -7.33
CA VAL A 346 -9.79 -3.67 -6.23
C VAL A 346 -10.80 -2.60 -6.68
N VAL A 347 -10.67 -2.10 -7.91
CA VAL A 347 -11.61 -1.12 -8.47
C VAL A 347 -13.02 -1.71 -8.60
N ARG A 348 -13.18 -2.96 -9.09
CA ARG A 348 -14.50 -3.62 -9.14
C ARG A 348 -15.12 -3.77 -7.74
N GLN A 349 -14.33 -4.11 -6.73
CA GLN A 349 -14.80 -4.16 -5.34
C GLN A 349 -15.26 -2.78 -4.86
N LEU A 350 -14.49 -1.72 -5.16
CA LEU A 350 -14.85 -0.35 -4.80
C LEU A 350 -16.12 0.13 -5.51
N GLU A 351 -16.27 -0.21 -6.81
CA GLU A 351 -17.49 0.08 -7.57
C GLU A 351 -18.74 -0.59 -6.96
N ALA A 352 -18.58 -1.82 -6.47
CA ALA A 352 -19.68 -2.52 -5.78
C ALA A 352 -20.06 -1.82 -4.47
N VAL A 353 -19.07 -1.39 -3.66
CA VAL A 353 -19.30 -0.59 -2.45
C VAL A 353 -20.03 0.71 -2.78
N TYR A 354 -19.57 1.44 -3.80
CA TYR A 354 -20.22 2.68 -4.21
C TYR A 354 -21.64 2.46 -4.72
N GLY A 355 -21.84 1.40 -5.50
CA GLY A 355 -23.18 1.03 -5.99
C GLY A 355 -24.16 0.79 -4.85
N ALA A 356 -23.78 -0.02 -3.85
CA ALA A 356 -24.60 -0.30 -2.68
C ALA A 356 -24.92 0.97 -1.86
N LEU A 357 -23.95 1.85 -1.66
CA LEU A 357 -24.17 3.12 -0.94
C LEU A 357 -25.10 4.08 -1.68
N LEU A 358 -25.09 4.07 -3.02
CA LEU A 358 -25.89 4.98 -3.83
C LEU A 358 -27.30 4.44 -4.07
N SER A 359 -27.49 3.11 -4.15
CA SER A 359 -28.83 2.49 -4.27
C SER A 359 -29.63 2.54 -2.98
N GLY A 360 -28.97 2.68 -1.84
CA GLY A 360 -29.61 2.61 -0.52
C GLY A 360 -29.99 1.21 -0.08
N GLU A 361 -29.54 0.19 -0.78
CA GLU A 361 -29.74 -1.22 -0.39
C GLU A 361 -28.90 -1.59 0.84
N GLN A 362 -29.57 -2.13 1.86
CA GLN A 362 -28.93 -2.55 3.11
C GLN A 362 -28.40 -4.00 3.06
N GLU A 363 -28.52 -4.69 1.93
CA GLU A 363 -28.07 -6.07 1.81
C GLU A 363 -26.79 -6.16 0.95
N TYR A 364 -25.67 -6.28 1.61
CA TYR A 364 -24.44 -6.82 1.03
C TYR A 364 -24.07 -8.07 1.81
N ASP A 365 -24.41 -9.21 1.22
CA ASP A 365 -23.97 -10.52 1.73
C ASP A 365 -22.48 -10.70 1.35
N ALA A 366 -21.62 -10.73 2.36
CA ALA A 366 -20.18 -10.94 2.19
C ALA A 366 -19.93 -12.45 2.25
N SER A 367 -20.04 -13.11 1.10
CA SER A 367 -19.50 -14.48 0.93
C SER A 367 -17.99 -14.45 0.65
#